data_a9fa79b6622cbddf9b9cd57644a3c252
#
_entry.id   a9fa79b6622cbddf9b9cd57644a3c252
#
_cell.length_a   1.000
_cell.length_b   1.000
_cell.length_c   1.000
_cell.angle_alpha   90.00
_cell.angle_beta   90.00
_cell.angle_gamma   90.00
#
_symmetry.space_group_name_H-M   'P 1'
#
loop_
_entity.id
_entity.type
_entity.pdbx_description
1 polymer ?
#
loop_
_entity_poly.entity_id
_entity_poly.type
_entity_poly.pdbx_seq_one_letter_code
_entity_poly.pdbx_strand_id
1 'polypeptide(L)'
;MPKVVPEYKEIAKNKIIQAAIRIFSQKGFHKSTMDEIAREVGVSKGTLYTYFKSKEEILKEIWELNNQNILDLKKTFKEYDCSEVLDELYHMMINSSGLNLSFEITALSSHNDNIKKINKESYESKLESLKDFLQDQQEKGTIKNDTDADILAQILTALYTDVATQLLIGIDSKKVHEKWIKSVTAILK
;
A
#
# COMPACT_ATOMS: atom_id res chain seq x y z
N MET A 1 -27.10 10.00 25.21
CA MET A 1 -26.40 10.08 23.93
C MET A 1 -26.72 8.82 23.15
N PRO A 2 -27.22 8.90 21.91
CA PRO A 2 -27.45 7.69 21.10
C PRO A 2 -26.12 6.98 20.90
N LYS A 3 -26.05 5.67 21.17
CA LYS A 3 -24.91 4.84 20.80
C LYS A 3 -24.80 4.88 19.26
N VAL A 4 -23.75 5.48 18.75
CA VAL A 4 -23.43 5.41 17.32
C VAL A 4 -23.25 3.94 16.97
N VAL A 5 -24.07 3.44 16.06
CA VAL A 5 -23.99 2.05 15.59
C VAL A 5 -22.57 1.80 15.07
N PRO A 6 -21.91 0.68 15.40
CA PRO A 6 -20.53 0.39 15.00
C PRO A 6 -20.27 0.62 13.52
N GLU A 7 -21.20 0.29 12.65
CA GLU A 7 -21.16 0.48 11.21
C GLU A 7 -21.04 1.96 10.79
N TYR A 8 -21.71 2.88 11.47
CA TYR A 8 -21.56 4.32 11.24
C TYR A 8 -20.17 4.85 11.57
N LYS A 9 -19.54 4.27 12.59
CA LYS A 9 -18.20 4.65 13.01
C LYS A 9 -17.16 4.24 11.94
N GLU A 10 -17.29 3.05 11.39
CA GLU A 10 -16.39 2.56 10.32
C GLU A 10 -16.58 3.35 9.02
N ILE A 11 -17.82 3.66 8.63
CA ILE A 11 -18.10 4.50 7.47
C ILE A 11 -17.46 5.90 7.63
N ALA A 12 -17.57 6.51 8.80
CA ALA A 12 -16.96 7.80 9.08
C ALA A 12 -15.43 7.73 9.07
N LYS A 13 -14.85 6.68 9.66
CA LYS A 13 -13.41 6.42 9.66
C LYS A 13 -12.88 6.30 8.22
N ASN A 14 -13.53 5.51 7.39
CA ASN A 14 -13.18 5.36 5.98
C ASN A 14 -13.26 6.67 5.19
N LYS A 15 -14.27 7.51 5.41
CA LYS A 15 -14.35 8.84 4.79
C LYS A 15 -13.16 9.73 5.16
N ILE A 16 -12.74 9.69 6.43
CA ILE A 16 -11.57 10.45 6.91
C ILE A 16 -10.31 9.94 6.24
N ILE A 17 -10.11 8.63 6.14
CA ILE A 17 -8.95 8.01 5.48
C ILE A 17 -8.89 8.42 4.01
N GLN A 18 -10.00 8.34 3.27
CA GLN A 18 -10.05 8.75 1.87
C GLN A 18 -9.74 10.24 1.67
N ALA A 19 -10.23 11.12 2.55
CA ALA A 19 -9.89 12.53 2.53
C ALA A 19 -8.39 12.76 2.83
N ALA A 20 -7.85 12.06 3.81
CA ALA A 20 -6.42 12.13 4.15
C ALA A 20 -5.54 11.69 2.97
N ILE A 21 -5.88 10.59 2.29
CA ILE A 21 -5.16 10.13 1.09
C ILE A 21 -5.14 11.24 0.03
N ARG A 22 -6.27 11.89 -0.25
CA ARG A 22 -6.34 13.00 -1.22
C ARG A 22 -5.44 14.17 -0.80
N ILE A 23 -5.52 14.61 0.46
CA ILE A 23 -4.71 15.72 0.97
C ILE A 23 -3.22 15.37 0.96
N PHE A 24 -2.84 14.17 1.40
CA PHE A 24 -1.44 13.72 1.39
C PHE A 24 -0.89 13.63 -0.03
N SER A 25 -1.67 13.13 -0.99
CA SER A 25 -1.26 13.04 -2.39
C SER A 25 -1.09 14.40 -3.07
N GLN A 26 -1.90 15.40 -2.70
CA GLN A 26 -1.85 16.73 -3.30
C GLN A 26 -0.76 17.63 -2.71
N LYS A 27 -0.56 17.58 -1.40
CA LYS A 27 0.31 18.52 -0.67
C LYS A 27 1.54 17.88 -0.05
N GLY A 28 1.59 16.54 -0.03
CA GLY A 28 2.53 15.76 0.76
C GLY A 28 2.08 15.58 2.20
N PHE A 29 2.55 14.52 2.83
CA PHE A 29 2.27 14.20 4.23
C PHE A 29 2.80 15.29 5.18
N HIS A 30 4.06 15.73 4.96
CA HIS A 30 4.71 16.69 5.86
C HIS A 30 3.95 18.02 5.95
N LYS A 31 3.48 18.55 4.81
CA LYS A 31 2.79 19.85 4.73
C LYS A 31 1.32 19.81 5.09
N SER A 32 0.73 18.62 5.22
CA SER A 32 -0.69 18.44 5.52
C SER A 32 -0.98 18.64 7.00
N THR A 33 -2.21 19.05 7.31
CA THR A 33 -2.68 19.25 8.67
C THR A 33 -3.98 18.53 8.95
N MET A 34 -4.24 18.18 10.21
CA MET A 34 -5.52 17.62 10.64
C MET A 34 -6.70 18.55 10.34
N ASP A 35 -6.51 19.87 10.38
CA ASP A 35 -7.54 20.85 10.07
C ASP A 35 -7.95 20.84 8.60
N GLU A 36 -7.01 20.59 7.69
CA GLU A 36 -7.30 20.42 6.26
C GLU A 36 -8.09 19.14 6.00
N ILE A 37 -7.71 18.04 6.66
CA ILE A 37 -8.44 16.78 6.58
C ILE A 37 -9.88 16.96 7.11
N ALA A 38 -10.06 17.62 8.25
CA ALA A 38 -11.38 17.89 8.81
C ALA A 38 -12.27 18.68 7.84
N ARG A 39 -11.72 19.72 7.22
CA ARG A 39 -12.43 20.53 6.20
C ARG A 39 -12.79 19.71 4.96
N GLU A 40 -11.88 18.88 4.47
CA GLU A 40 -12.10 18.01 3.30
C GLU A 40 -13.23 17.00 3.56
N VAL A 41 -13.32 16.46 4.77
CA VAL A 41 -14.41 15.53 5.18
C VAL A 41 -15.71 16.28 5.43
N GLY A 42 -15.66 17.58 5.75
CA GLY A 42 -16.82 18.37 6.14
C GLY A 42 -17.24 18.16 7.60
N VAL A 43 -16.28 17.88 8.50
CA VAL A 43 -16.52 17.71 9.94
C VAL A 43 -15.77 18.74 10.78
N SER A 44 -16.19 18.92 12.03
CA SER A 44 -15.44 19.76 12.96
C SER A 44 -14.09 19.12 13.32
N LYS A 45 -13.11 19.95 13.68
CA LYS A 45 -11.82 19.49 14.21
C LYS A 45 -11.99 18.55 15.41
N GLY A 46 -12.88 18.88 16.33
CA GLY A 46 -13.17 18.05 17.50
C GLY A 46 -13.71 16.67 17.08
N THR A 47 -14.58 16.63 16.07
CA THR A 47 -15.09 15.37 15.53
C THR A 47 -13.96 14.53 14.95
N LEU A 48 -13.06 15.11 14.14
CA LEU A 48 -11.91 14.38 13.60
C LEU A 48 -11.05 13.76 14.70
N TYR A 49 -10.73 14.53 15.76
CA TYR A 49 -9.92 14.07 16.88
C TYR A 49 -10.58 12.99 17.76
N THR A 50 -11.89 12.72 17.58
CA THR A 50 -12.53 11.54 18.20
C THR A 50 -12.17 10.24 17.49
N TYR A 51 -11.79 10.31 16.22
CA TYR A 51 -11.40 9.16 15.39
C TYR A 51 -9.88 8.95 15.35
N PHE A 52 -9.11 10.02 15.16
CA PHE A 52 -7.66 9.98 15.00
C PHE A 52 -6.99 11.09 15.79
N LYS A 53 -5.96 10.73 16.55
CA LYS A 53 -5.23 11.69 17.39
C LYS A 53 -4.18 12.47 16.62
N SER A 54 -3.70 11.91 15.52
CA SER A 54 -2.69 12.53 14.66
C SER A 54 -2.79 12.04 13.22
N LYS A 55 -2.09 12.69 12.31
CA LYS A 55 -1.99 12.25 10.92
C LYS A 55 -1.15 10.97 10.77
N GLU A 56 -0.27 10.69 11.71
CA GLU A 56 0.48 9.43 11.80
C GLU A 56 -0.43 8.24 12.10
N GLU A 57 -1.46 8.42 12.96
CA GLU A 57 -2.49 7.38 13.16
C GLU A 57 -3.30 7.14 11.89
N ILE A 58 -3.64 8.20 11.15
CA ILE A 58 -4.32 8.05 9.85
C ILE A 58 -3.42 7.31 8.86
N LEU A 59 -2.13 7.66 8.81
CA LEU A 59 -1.15 7.00 7.94
C LEU A 59 -1.06 5.49 8.25
N LYS A 60 -1.02 5.13 9.52
CA LYS A 60 -1.02 3.72 9.94
C LYS A 60 -2.23 2.98 9.41
N GLU A 61 -3.43 3.53 9.57
CA GLU A 61 -4.66 2.94 9.05
C GLU A 61 -4.68 2.83 7.51
N ILE A 62 -4.12 3.81 6.80
CA ILE A 62 -3.96 3.74 5.34
C ILE A 62 -3.12 2.52 4.96
N TRP A 63 -2.01 2.27 5.68
CA TRP A 63 -1.15 1.12 5.43
C TRP A 63 -1.82 -0.21 5.78
N GLU A 64 -2.57 -0.26 6.88
CA GLU A 64 -3.33 -1.45 7.29
C GLU A 64 -4.40 -1.82 6.27
N LEU A 65 -5.15 -0.82 5.75
CA LEU A 65 -6.12 -1.03 4.67
C LEU A 65 -5.46 -1.50 3.37
N ASN A 66 -4.32 -0.94 3.00
CA ASN A 66 -3.59 -1.39 1.82
C ASN A 66 -3.12 -2.84 1.95
N ASN A 67 -2.63 -3.23 3.12
CA ASN A 67 -2.23 -4.61 3.40
C ASN A 67 -3.43 -5.56 3.35
N GLN A 68 -4.59 -5.15 3.90
CA GLN A 68 -5.81 -5.95 3.85
C GLN A 68 -6.30 -6.15 2.41
N ASN A 69 -6.25 -5.11 1.59
CA ASN A 69 -6.61 -5.21 0.17
C ASN A 69 -5.72 -6.21 -0.58
N ILE A 70 -4.42 -6.25 -0.30
CA ILE A 70 -3.49 -7.24 -0.86
C ILE A 70 -3.85 -8.66 -0.40
N LEU A 71 -4.21 -8.84 0.87
CA LEU A 71 -4.64 -10.14 1.40
C LEU A 71 -5.97 -10.61 0.79
N ASP A 72 -6.90 -9.70 0.55
CA ASP A 72 -8.19 -10.01 -0.06
C ASP A 72 -8.04 -10.33 -1.55
N LEU A 73 -7.12 -9.67 -2.27
CA LEU A 73 -6.73 -10.07 -3.61
C LEU A 73 -6.21 -11.51 -3.63
N LYS A 74 -5.30 -11.88 -2.74
CA LYS A 74 -4.80 -13.26 -2.62
C LYS A 74 -5.92 -14.29 -2.46
N LYS A 75 -6.98 -13.95 -1.71
CA LYS A 75 -8.15 -14.83 -1.53
C LYS A 75 -8.98 -14.96 -2.81
N THR A 76 -9.15 -13.84 -3.51
CA THR A 76 -9.92 -13.79 -4.77
C THR A 76 -9.20 -14.52 -5.88
N PHE A 77 -7.87 -14.40 -5.95
CA PHE A 77 -7.03 -14.99 -6.99
C PHE A 77 -6.52 -16.41 -6.68
N LYS A 78 -7.15 -17.15 -5.76
CA LYS A 78 -6.78 -18.54 -5.44
C LYS A 78 -6.76 -19.49 -6.64
N GLU A 79 -7.44 -19.13 -7.73
CA GLU A 79 -7.59 -19.94 -8.96
C GLU A 79 -6.84 -19.35 -10.18
N TYR A 80 -6.14 -18.20 -9.99
CA TYR A 80 -5.46 -17.50 -11.09
C TYR A 80 -3.96 -17.80 -11.12
N ASP A 81 -3.38 -17.65 -12.32
CA ASP A 81 -1.93 -17.72 -12.50
C ASP A 81 -1.25 -16.59 -11.69
N CYS A 82 -0.12 -16.94 -11.09
CA CYS A 82 0.67 -15.97 -10.28
C CYS A 82 1.03 -14.70 -11.07
N SER A 83 1.23 -14.80 -12.39
CA SER A 83 1.51 -13.67 -13.26
C SER A 83 0.32 -12.70 -13.35
N GLU A 84 -0.92 -13.19 -13.32
CA GLU A 84 -2.13 -12.36 -13.35
C GLU A 84 -2.29 -11.57 -12.06
N VAL A 85 -2.01 -12.19 -10.90
CA VAL A 85 -2.02 -11.51 -9.60
C VAL A 85 -0.99 -10.38 -9.56
N LEU A 86 0.20 -10.63 -10.08
CA LEU A 86 1.27 -9.62 -10.10
C LEU A 86 1.01 -8.51 -11.11
N ASP A 87 0.29 -8.79 -12.19
CA ASP A 87 -0.18 -7.79 -13.15
C ASP A 87 -1.24 -6.89 -12.52
N GLU A 88 -2.20 -7.45 -11.81
CA GLU A 88 -3.20 -6.68 -11.08
C GLU A 88 -2.56 -5.80 -9.99
N LEU A 89 -1.56 -6.31 -9.28
CA LEU A 89 -0.77 -5.50 -8.33
C LEU A 89 -0.07 -4.32 -9.02
N TYR A 90 0.43 -4.50 -10.25
CA TYR A 90 0.95 -3.40 -11.05
C TYR A 90 -0.12 -2.35 -11.36
N HIS A 91 -1.30 -2.78 -11.82
CA HIS A 91 -2.41 -1.87 -12.12
C HIS A 91 -2.91 -1.12 -10.88
N MET A 92 -2.98 -1.79 -9.75
CA MET A 92 -3.28 -1.12 -8.47
C MET A 92 -2.24 -0.06 -8.11
N MET A 93 -0.97 -0.35 -8.34
CA MET A 93 0.13 0.59 -8.08
C MET A 93 0.01 1.86 -8.93
N ILE A 94 -0.15 1.72 -10.25
CA ILE A 94 -0.20 2.89 -11.15
C ILE A 94 -1.45 3.74 -10.94
N ASN A 95 -2.55 3.11 -10.53
CA ASN A 95 -3.81 3.79 -10.27
C ASN A 95 -3.89 4.39 -8.85
N SER A 96 -2.91 4.07 -7.99
CA SER A 96 -2.90 4.56 -6.62
C SER A 96 -2.29 5.97 -6.55
N SER A 97 -3.02 6.90 -5.93
CA SER A 97 -2.46 8.19 -5.49
C SER A 97 -1.41 8.04 -4.38
N GLY A 98 -1.08 6.80 -4.01
CA GLY A 98 -0.17 6.48 -2.91
C GLY A 98 1.31 6.38 -3.27
N LEU A 99 1.69 6.37 -4.57
CA LEU A 99 3.10 6.27 -4.96
C LEU A 99 3.96 7.39 -4.37
N ASN A 100 3.56 8.65 -4.60
CA ASN A 100 4.25 9.82 -4.05
C ASN A 100 4.34 9.77 -2.52
N LEU A 101 3.23 9.38 -1.87
CA LEU A 101 3.16 9.26 -0.42
C LEU A 101 4.15 8.21 0.10
N SER A 102 4.25 7.05 -0.54
CA SER A 102 5.16 5.98 -0.12
C SER A 102 6.63 6.42 -0.14
N PHE A 103 7.05 7.12 -1.19
CA PHE A 103 8.42 7.66 -1.28
C PHE A 103 8.67 8.79 -0.28
N GLU A 104 7.70 9.70 -0.07
CA GLU A 104 7.81 10.75 0.93
C GLU A 104 7.95 10.18 2.34
N ILE A 105 7.13 9.18 2.70
CA ILE A 105 7.18 8.51 4.00
C ILE A 105 8.51 7.79 4.19
N THR A 106 9.04 7.15 3.15
CA THR A 106 10.35 6.50 3.20
C THR A 106 11.46 7.53 3.45
N ALA A 107 11.43 8.67 2.78
CA ALA A 107 12.38 9.76 3.02
C ALA A 107 12.24 10.35 4.44
N LEU A 108 11.02 10.59 4.91
CA LEU A 108 10.76 11.10 6.25
C LEU A 108 11.20 10.14 7.36
N SER A 109 11.22 8.83 7.09
CA SER A 109 11.69 7.81 8.03
C SER A 109 13.15 8.00 8.47
N SER A 110 13.96 8.72 7.69
CA SER A 110 15.36 9.04 8.05
C SER A 110 15.49 10.09 9.16
N HIS A 111 14.42 10.89 9.40
CA HIS A 111 14.45 12.03 10.33
C HIS A 111 13.31 12.02 11.35
N ASN A 112 12.45 11.01 11.35
CA ASN A 112 11.29 10.91 12.25
C ASN A 112 11.11 9.46 12.72
N ASP A 113 11.42 9.19 13.98
CA ASP A 113 11.38 7.84 14.55
C ASP A 113 9.98 7.23 14.57
N ASN A 114 8.93 8.04 14.75
CA ASN A 114 7.55 7.55 14.72
C ASN A 114 7.16 7.11 13.31
N ILE A 115 7.45 7.94 12.30
CA ILE A 115 7.24 7.60 10.89
C ILE A 115 8.07 6.37 10.50
N LYS A 116 9.34 6.31 10.94
CA LYS A 116 10.23 5.17 10.72
C LYS A 116 9.63 3.87 11.24
N LYS A 117 9.08 3.90 12.46
CA LYS A 117 8.42 2.73 13.06
C LYS A 117 7.22 2.28 12.24
N ILE A 118 6.31 3.21 11.90
CA ILE A 118 5.12 2.92 11.10
C ILE A 118 5.51 2.34 9.73
N ASN A 119 6.50 2.94 9.06
CA ASN A 119 6.95 2.50 7.74
C ASN A 119 7.62 1.12 7.79
N LYS A 120 8.43 0.87 8.83
CA LYS A 120 9.06 -0.43 9.07
C LYS A 120 8.01 -1.54 9.28
N GLU A 121 7.07 -1.34 10.19
CA GLU A 121 5.99 -2.29 10.48
C GLU A 121 5.19 -2.62 9.20
N SER A 122 4.87 -1.59 8.40
CA SER A 122 4.17 -1.77 7.12
C SER A 122 5.00 -2.56 6.10
N TYR A 123 6.30 -2.25 5.98
CA TYR A 123 7.21 -2.93 5.07
C TYR A 123 7.33 -4.42 5.42
N GLU A 124 7.59 -4.72 6.70
CA GLU A 124 7.73 -6.10 7.21
C GLU A 124 6.45 -6.91 6.99
N SER A 125 5.27 -6.31 7.26
CA SER A 125 3.97 -6.95 7.04
C SER A 125 3.71 -7.27 5.57
N LYS A 126 4.08 -6.35 4.65
CA LYS A 126 3.95 -6.59 3.21
C LYS A 126 4.87 -7.70 2.72
N LEU A 127 6.12 -7.67 3.18
CA LEU A 127 7.13 -8.66 2.79
C LEU A 127 6.71 -10.07 3.25
N GLU A 128 6.28 -10.21 4.50
CA GLU A 128 5.79 -11.50 5.03
C GLU A 128 4.54 -11.97 4.25
N SER A 129 3.61 -11.07 3.98
CA SER A 129 2.43 -11.40 3.17
C SER A 129 2.78 -11.88 1.77
N LEU A 130 3.78 -11.28 1.12
CA LEU A 130 4.23 -11.69 -0.20
C LEU A 130 4.97 -13.03 -0.15
N LYS A 131 5.82 -13.23 0.83
CA LYS A 131 6.51 -14.51 1.08
C LYS A 131 5.51 -15.66 1.25
N ASP A 132 4.51 -15.51 2.13
CA ASP A 132 3.47 -16.52 2.34
C ASP A 132 2.73 -16.88 1.05
N PHE A 133 2.44 -15.86 0.23
CA PHE A 133 1.82 -16.07 -1.07
C PHE A 133 2.72 -16.87 -2.01
N LEU A 134 3.99 -16.49 -2.12
CA LEU A 134 4.95 -17.16 -3.01
C LEU A 134 5.18 -18.62 -2.58
N GLN A 135 5.31 -18.85 -1.29
CA GLN A 135 5.46 -20.20 -0.73
C GLN A 135 4.23 -21.07 -1.08
N ASP A 136 3.01 -20.58 -0.87
CA ASP A 136 1.78 -21.28 -1.25
C ASP A 136 1.75 -21.61 -2.76
N GLN A 137 2.23 -20.71 -3.61
CA GLN A 137 2.29 -20.94 -5.06
C GLN A 137 3.39 -21.94 -5.47
N GLN A 138 4.51 -21.95 -4.77
CA GLN A 138 5.55 -22.99 -4.95
C GLN A 138 5.03 -24.37 -4.55
N GLU A 139 4.36 -24.49 -3.39
CA GLU A 139 3.76 -25.74 -2.92
C GLU A 139 2.70 -26.30 -3.89
N LYS A 140 1.96 -25.41 -4.58
CA LYS A 140 0.99 -25.77 -5.63
C LYS A 140 1.64 -26.09 -6.97
N GLY A 141 2.94 -25.82 -7.14
CA GLY A 141 3.66 -26.00 -8.40
C GLY A 141 3.34 -24.97 -9.48
N THR A 142 2.64 -23.88 -9.12
CA THR A 142 2.35 -22.74 -10.02
C THR A 142 3.61 -21.94 -10.29
N ILE A 143 4.45 -21.75 -9.25
CA ILE A 143 5.79 -21.19 -9.38
C ILE A 143 6.78 -22.36 -9.39
N LYS A 144 7.61 -22.41 -10.43
CA LYS A 144 8.61 -23.49 -10.63
C LYS A 144 9.98 -23.14 -10.07
N ASN A 145 10.23 -21.83 -9.83
CA ASN A 145 11.45 -21.38 -9.21
C ASN A 145 11.48 -21.86 -7.76
N ASP A 146 12.48 -22.63 -7.39
CA ASP A 146 12.69 -23.25 -6.07
C ASP A 146 13.53 -22.37 -5.11
N THR A 147 13.84 -21.14 -5.53
CA THR A 147 14.48 -20.15 -4.65
C THR A 147 13.61 -19.90 -3.43
N ASP A 148 14.23 -19.76 -2.27
CA ASP A 148 13.56 -19.44 -1.02
C ASP A 148 12.53 -18.29 -1.20
N ALA A 149 11.31 -18.51 -0.70
CA ALA A 149 10.21 -17.59 -0.87
C ALA A 149 10.49 -16.19 -0.27
N ASP A 150 11.29 -16.11 0.80
CA ASP A 150 11.72 -14.84 1.38
C ASP A 150 12.62 -14.05 0.41
N ILE A 151 13.55 -14.75 -0.25
CA ILE A 151 14.42 -14.13 -1.25
C ILE A 151 13.60 -13.67 -2.48
N LEU A 152 12.69 -14.51 -2.97
CA LEU A 152 11.78 -14.12 -4.04
C LEU A 152 10.94 -12.90 -3.68
N ALA A 153 10.40 -12.84 -2.46
CA ALA A 153 9.64 -11.70 -1.96
C ALA A 153 10.47 -10.41 -1.93
N GLN A 154 11.74 -10.49 -1.52
CA GLN A 154 12.67 -9.35 -1.54
C GLN A 154 12.96 -8.90 -2.97
N ILE A 155 13.23 -9.81 -3.90
CA ILE A 155 13.48 -9.49 -5.32
C ILE A 155 12.27 -8.80 -5.94
N LEU A 156 11.05 -9.33 -5.74
CA LEU A 156 9.83 -8.75 -6.26
C LEU A 156 9.52 -7.38 -5.64
N THR A 157 9.81 -7.20 -4.34
CA THR A 157 9.67 -5.90 -3.67
C THR A 157 10.65 -4.87 -4.22
N ALA A 158 11.90 -5.27 -4.52
CA ALA A 158 12.88 -4.40 -5.15
C ALA A 158 12.46 -4.01 -6.58
N LEU A 159 11.97 -4.97 -7.35
CA LEU A 159 11.44 -4.73 -8.70
C LEU A 159 10.23 -3.79 -8.68
N TYR A 160 9.31 -3.98 -7.74
CA TYR A 160 8.16 -3.09 -7.52
C TYR A 160 8.62 -1.65 -7.22
N THR A 161 9.65 -1.49 -6.38
CA THR A 161 10.21 -0.18 -6.04
C THR A 161 10.86 0.50 -7.25
N ASP A 162 11.55 -0.26 -8.10
CA ASP A 162 12.12 0.26 -9.35
C ASP A 162 11.02 0.71 -10.33
N VAL A 163 9.99 -0.11 -10.53
CA VAL A 163 8.82 0.24 -11.34
C VAL A 163 8.16 1.54 -10.83
N ALA A 164 7.93 1.64 -9.53
CA ALA A 164 7.37 2.82 -8.91
C ALA A 164 8.25 4.07 -9.15
N THR A 165 9.58 3.92 -9.06
CA THR A 165 10.54 4.98 -9.36
C THR A 165 10.45 5.42 -10.81
N GLN A 166 10.44 4.47 -11.76
CA GLN A 166 10.36 4.77 -13.19
C GLN A 166 9.07 5.56 -13.52
N LEU A 167 7.94 5.18 -12.94
CA LEU A 167 6.67 5.88 -13.12
C LEU A 167 6.70 7.31 -12.55
N LEU A 168 7.29 7.49 -11.36
CA LEU A 168 7.43 8.80 -10.72
C LEU A 168 8.28 9.78 -11.51
N ILE A 169 9.35 9.30 -12.15
CA ILE A 169 10.22 10.16 -12.98
C ILE A 169 9.71 10.33 -14.42
N GLY A 170 8.50 9.82 -14.73
CA GLY A 170 7.82 10.04 -16.00
C GLY A 170 8.23 9.12 -17.14
N ILE A 171 8.80 7.95 -16.85
CA ILE A 171 9.01 6.93 -17.88
C ILE A 171 7.66 6.41 -18.35
N ASP A 172 7.54 6.19 -19.66
CA ASP A 172 6.30 5.73 -20.30
C ASP A 172 5.77 4.44 -19.65
N SER A 173 4.52 4.50 -19.16
CA SER A 173 3.90 3.43 -18.37
C SER A 173 3.78 2.11 -19.14
N LYS A 174 3.59 2.15 -20.48
CA LYS A 174 3.52 0.93 -21.30
C LYS A 174 4.87 0.21 -21.34
N LYS A 175 5.96 0.98 -21.50
CA LYS A 175 7.32 0.42 -21.48
C LYS A 175 7.67 -0.18 -20.12
N VAL A 176 7.26 0.50 -19.04
CA VAL A 176 7.47 0.02 -17.66
C VAL A 176 6.69 -1.27 -17.44
N HIS A 177 5.43 -1.33 -17.86
CA HIS A 177 4.58 -2.52 -17.75
C HIS A 177 5.14 -3.72 -18.53
N GLU A 178 5.55 -3.52 -19.78
CA GLU A 178 6.17 -4.59 -20.58
C GLU A 178 7.41 -5.18 -19.92
N LYS A 179 8.24 -4.33 -19.31
CA LYS A 179 9.42 -4.78 -18.56
C LYS A 179 9.03 -5.51 -17.27
N TRP A 180 8.03 -4.99 -16.54
CA TRP A 180 7.50 -5.63 -15.35
C TRP A 180 7.09 -7.06 -15.63
N ILE A 181 6.20 -7.29 -16.61
CA ILE A 181 5.72 -8.61 -16.99
C ILE A 181 6.86 -9.57 -17.36
N LYS A 182 7.82 -9.10 -18.18
CA LYS A 182 9.00 -9.90 -18.55
C LYS A 182 9.86 -10.27 -17.35
N SER A 183 10.12 -9.33 -16.46
CA SER A 183 10.95 -9.55 -15.27
C SER A 183 10.29 -10.50 -14.28
N VAL A 184 9.02 -10.29 -13.96
CA VAL A 184 8.24 -11.17 -13.10
C VAL A 184 8.18 -12.58 -13.66
N THR A 185 7.87 -12.72 -14.95
CA THR A 185 7.84 -14.03 -15.63
C THR A 185 9.19 -14.73 -15.55
N ALA A 186 10.31 -14.01 -15.69
CA ALA A 186 11.64 -14.59 -15.60
C ALA A 186 12.02 -15.02 -14.16
N ILE A 187 11.50 -14.33 -13.16
CA ILE A 187 11.76 -14.63 -11.74
C ILE A 187 10.92 -15.83 -11.27
N LEU A 188 9.71 -16.01 -11.77
CA LEU A 188 8.78 -17.02 -11.28
C LEU A 188 8.84 -18.37 -12.02
N LYS A 189 9.51 -18.42 -13.17
CA LYS A 189 9.75 -19.65 -13.94
C LYS A 189 10.88 -20.48 -13.35
#